data_7581aa15f6ff227afb059d030c5ed1a3
#
_entry.id   7581aa15f6ff227afb059d030c5ed1a3
#
_cell.length_a   1.000
_cell.length_b   1.000
_cell.length_c   1.000
_cell.angle_alpha   90.00
_cell.angle_beta   90.00
_cell.angle_gamma   90.00
#
_symmetry.space_group_name_H-M   'P 1'
#
loop_
_entity.id
_entity.type
_entity.pdbx_description
1 polymer ?
#
loop_
_entity_poly.entity_id
_entity_poly.type
_entity_poly.pdbx_seq_one_letter_code
_entity_poly.pdbx_strand_id
1 'polypeptide(L)'
;MDSFLDFLVRQKKFALVFSLAFIAIGVLSVVGMQRDQFPTVDFEVLSVTTAYPGASPEDVEKSVTNVIEEELLSVSGIKEITSSSREGISSIIVTLEADLKDVTTTKNDVRNAVNRVKAFPEEVTDLPLVVDFNVTEFPVVTINIDSTSGNFNQARQITDELEVAISRIKGVASVDNPSYLDSEIQ
;
A
#
# COMPACT_ATOMS: atom_id res chain seq x y z
N MET A 1 -20.70 16.88 -47.82
CA MET A 1 -20.15 17.59 -46.65
C MET A 1 -20.17 19.11 -46.81
N ASP A 2 -20.07 19.57 -48.02
CA ASP A 2 -19.98 21.00 -48.34
C ASP A 2 -21.25 21.82 -48.03
N SER A 3 -22.44 21.21 -48.15
CA SER A 3 -23.71 21.91 -47.85
C SER A 3 -23.91 22.24 -46.37
N PHE A 4 -23.34 21.44 -45.45
CA PHE A 4 -23.44 21.68 -43.99
C PHE A 4 -22.49 22.81 -43.56
N LEU A 5 -21.30 22.82 -44.11
CA LEU A 5 -20.32 23.88 -43.87
C LEU A 5 -20.81 25.24 -44.46
N ASP A 6 -21.39 25.24 -45.65
CA ASP A 6 -21.99 26.45 -46.26
C ASP A 6 -23.18 26.98 -45.47
N PHE A 7 -24.00 26.12 -44.87
CA PHE A 7 -25.11 26.51 -43.99
C PHE A 7 -24.58 27.17 -42.70
N LEU A 8 -23.55 26.58 -42.08
CA LEU A 8 -22.90 27.12 -40.86
C LEU A 8 -22.26 28.50 -41.12
N VAL A 9 -21.59 28.67 -42.26
CA VAL A 9 -20.90 29.92 -42.59
C VAL A 9 -21.91 31.04 -42.96
N ARG A 10 -23.03 30.73 -43.60
CA ARG A 10 -24.08 31.69 -43.94
C ARG A 10 -24.89 32.18 -42.74
N GLN A 11 -25.02 31.39 -41.70
CA GLN A 11 -25.80 31.74 -40.51
C GLN A 11 -24.87 32.06 -39.32
N LYS A 12 -24.35 33.30 -39.27
CA LYS A 12 -23.44 33.78 -38.20
C LYS A 12 -23.95 33.50 -36.76
N LYS A 13 -25.29 33.59 -36.57
CA LYS A 13 -25.90 33.30 -35.26
C LYS A 13 -25.80 31.81 -34.88
N PHE A 14 -25.94 30.90 -35.84
CA PHE A 14 -25.83 29.48 -35.63
C PHE A 14 -24.39 29.08 -35.33
N ALA A 15 -23.42 29.63 -36.06
CA ALA A 15 -22.00 29.38 -35.79
C ALA A 15 -21.60 29.85 -34.39
N LEU A 16 -22.11 31.00 -33.93
CA LEU A 16 -21.82 31.50 -32.57
C LEU A 16 -22.42 30.62 -31.48
N VAL A 17 -23.67 30.16 -31.63
CA VAL A 17 -24.30 29.25 -30.65
C VAL A 17 -23.58 27.91 -30.61
N PHE A 18 -23.18 27.38 -31.76
CA PHE A 18 -22.46 26.12 -31.88
C PHE A 18 -21.07 26.19 -31.20
N SER A 19 -20.34 27.29 -31.46
CA SER A 19 -19.05 27.53 -30.81
C SER A 19 -19.18 27.64 -29.27
N LEU A 20 -20.22 28.35 -28.83
CA LEU A 20 -20.47 28.52 -27.40
C LEU A 20 -20.83 27.16 -26.71
N ALA A 21 -21.60 26.32 -27.40
CA ALA A 21 -21.92 24.98 -26.95
C ALA A 21 -20.68 24.10 -26.85
N PHE A 22 -19.78 24.13 -27.84
CA PHE A 22 -18.52 23.39 -27.78
C PHE A 22 -17.62 23.85 -26.63
N ILE A 23 -17.53 25.17 -26.42
CA ILE A 23 -16.76 25.73 -25.30
C ILE A 23 -17.37 25.26 -23.96
N ALA A 24 -18.70 25.30 -23.83
CA ALA A 24 -19.37 24.85 -22.61
C ALA A 24 -19.14 23.36 -22.34
N ILE A 25 -19.23 22.51 -23.36
CA ILE A 25 -18.93 21.06 -23.24
C ILE A 25 -17.46 20.86 -22.87
N GLY A 26 -16.53 21.60 -23.46
CA GLY A 26 -15.11 21.54 -23.13
C GLY A 26 -14.83 21.89 -21.66
N VAL A 27 -15.43 22.98 -21.18
CA VAL A 27 -15.30 23.40 -19.78
C VAL A 27 -15.89 22.34 -18.81
N LEU A 28 -17.08 21.82 -19.12
CA LEU A 28 -17.70 20.76 -18.31
C LEU A 28 -16.86 19.48 -18.30
N SER A 29 -16.25 19.14 -19.42
CA SER A 29 -15.35 17.97 -19.51
C SER A 29 -14.11 18.14 -18.64
N VAL A 30 -13.49 19.32 -18.65
CA VAL A 30 -12.31 19.61 -17.81
C VAL A 30 -12.64 19.59 -16.32
N VAL A 31 -13.80 20.12 -15.93
CA VAL A 31 -14.26 20.12 -14.53
C VAL A 31 -14.57 18.69 -14.03
N GLY A 32 -15.06 17.83 -14.93
CA GLY A 32 -15.37 16.43 -14.64
C GLY A 32 -14.19 15.46 -14.72
N MET A 33 -13.02 15.91 -15.17
CA MET A 33 -11.83 15.04 -15.20
C MET A 33 -11.35 14.75 -13.78
N GLN A 34 -11.36 13.48 -13.43
CA GLN A 34 -10.65 13.00 -12.22
C GLN A 34 -9.16 13.27 -12.40
N ARG A 35 -8.59 14.00 -11.47
CA ARG A 35 -7.16 14.32 -11.45
C ARG A 35 -6.49 13.36 -10.47
N ASP A 36 -6.30 12.13 -10.88
CA ASP A 36 -5.48 11.20 -10.13
C ASP A 36 -4.01 11.50 -10.46
N GLN A 37 -3.26 11.85 -9.43
CA GLN A 37 -1.83 12.17 -9.54
C GLN A 37 -0.99 10.92 -9.85
N PHE A 38 -1.52 9.76 -9.50
CA PHE A 38 -0.95 8.45 -9.82
C PHE A 38 -2.07 7.55 -10.36
N PRO A 39 -1.81 6.75 -11.41
CA PRO A 39 -2.74 5.70 -11.76
C PRO A 39 -2.90 4.80 -10.54
N THR A 40 -4.13 4.59 -10.08
CA THR A 40 -4.45 3.59 -9.06
C THR A 40 -4.22 2.21 -9.67
N VAL A 41 -2.97 1.83 -9.78
CA VAL A 41 -2.63 0.43 -10.01
C VAL A 41 -2.58 -0.17 -8.62
N ASP A 42 -3.66 -0.77 -8.19
CA ASP A 42 -3.73 -1.52 -6.96
C ASP A 42 -2.84 -2.77 -7.11
N PHE A 43 -1.55 -2.59 -6.87
CA PHE A 43 -0.66 -3.73 -6.66
C PHE A 43 -0.89 -4.22 -5.24
N GLU A 44 -1.60 -5.31 -5.14
CA GLU A 44 -1.72 -6.02 -3.88
C GLU A 44 -0.40 -6.73 -3.60
N VAL A 45 0.32 -6.24 -2.62
CA VAL A 45 1.66 -6.72 -2.24
C VAL A 45 1.63 -7.19 -0.80
N LEU A 46 2.17 -8.38 -0.57
CA LEU A 46 2.42 -8.89 0.78
C LEU A 46 3.92 -8.97 1.02
N SER A 47 4.34 -8.62 2.23
CA SER A 47 5.72 -8.80 2.69
C SER A 47 5.74 -9.91 3.72
N VAL A 48 6.61 -10.90 3.51
CA VAL A 48 6.88 -11.98 4.46
C VAL A 48 8.29 -11.79 5.01
N THR A 49 8.39 -11.56 6.30
CA THR A 49 9.68 -11.33 6.97
C THR A 49 9.89 -12.40 8.02
N THR A 50 11.08 -13.02 8.04
CA THR A 50 11.45 -14.06 8.99
C THR A 50 12.83 -13.76 9.56
N ALA A 51 12.94 -13.71 10.89
CA ALA A 51 14.21 -13.56 11.59
C ALA A 51 14.88 -14.92 11.76
N TYR A 52 16.16 -14.99 11.43
CA TYR A 52 17.03 -16.14 11.70
C TYR A 52 18.35 -15.66 12.33
N PRO A 53 18.34 -15.35 13.62
CA PRO A 53 19.47 -14.71 14.30
C PRO A 53 20.77 -15.51 14.17
N GLY A 54 21.87 -14.82 13.82
CA GLY A 54 23.20 -15.41 13.73
C GLY A 54 23.49 -16.22 12.46
N ALA A 55 22.50 -16.39 11.57
CA ALA A 55 22.68 -17.13 10.33
C ALA A 55 23.34 -16.26 9.25
N SER A 56 24.22 -16.88 8.47
CA SER A 56 24.76 -16.24 7.26
C SER A 56 23.68 -16.03 6.18
N PRO A 57 23.85 -15.10 5.25
CA PRO A 57 22.89 -14.92 4.15
C PRO A 57 22.61 -16.22 3.37
N GLU A 58 23.62 -17.05 3.18
CA GLU A 58 23.49 -18.33 2.48
C GLU A 58 22.65 -19.34 3.28
N ASP A 59 22.80 -19.38 4.59
CA ASP A 59 22.00 -20.25 5.46
C ASP A 59 20.55 -19.76 5.54
N VAL A 60 20.32 -18.44 5.61
CA VAL A 60 19.00 -17.83 5.54
C VAL A 60 18.31 -18.20 4.23
N GLU A 61 19.02 -18.09 3.10
CA GLU A 61 18.48 -18.45 1.79
C GLU A 61 18.05 -19.90 1.72
N LYS A 62 18.95 -20.83 2.10
CA LYS A 62 18.69 -22.26 1.98
C LYS A 62 17.64 -22.79 2.95
N SER A 63 17.66 -22.31 4.19
CA SER A 63 16.87 -22.90 5.28
C SER A 63 15.56 -22.18 5.54
N VAL A 64 15.40 -20.94 5.06
CA VAL A 64 14.22 -20.12 5.31
C VAL A 64 13.60 -19.66 3.99
N THR A 65 14.35 -18.90 3.18
CA THR A 65 13.80 -18.22 2.00
C THR A 65 13.27 -19.24 0.99
N ASN A 66 14.11 -20.18 0.57
CA ASN A 66 13.75 -21.19 -0.44
C ASN A 66 12.57 -22.07 0.01
N VAL A 67 12.52 -22.40 1.29
CA VAL A 67 11.44 -23.24 1.84
C VAL A 67 10.09 -22.49 1.82
N ILE A 68 10.09 -21.19 2.12
CA ILE A 68 8.90 -20.37 2.04
C ILE A 68 8.49 -20.17 0.58
N GLU A 69 9.43 -19.90 -0.32
CA GLU A 69 9.17 -19.73 -1.74
C GLU A 69 8.52 -20.98 -2.35
N GLU A 70 9.02 -22.18 -2.01
CA GLU A 70 8.47 -23.45 -2.50
C GLU A 70 6.98 -23.59 -2.13
N GLU A 71 6.60 -23.25 -0.91
CA GLU A 71 5.20 -23.28 -0.49
C GLU A 71 4.37 -22.18 -1.20
N LEU A 72 4.94 -21.01 -1.40
CA LEU A 72 4.27 -19.90 -2.09
C LEU A 72 3.99 -20.20 -3.57
N LEU A 73 4.86 -20.95 -4.24
CA LEU A 73 4.65 -21.39 -5.63
C LEU A 73 3.40 -22.26 -5.79
N SER A 74 2.90 -22.86 -4.72
CA SER A 74 1.65 -23.64 -4.75
C SER A 74 0.38 -22.77 -4.76
N VAL A 75 0.49 -21.48 -4.51
CA VAL A 75 -0.64 -20.54 -4.40
C VAL A 75 -0.95 -19.93 -5.77
N SER A 76 -2.21 -20.01 -6.18
CA SER A 76 -2.68 -19.38 -7.43
C SER A 76 -2.91 -17.90 -7.26
N GLY A 77 -2.66 -17.10 -8.32
CA GLY A 77 -2.88 -15.65 -8.31
C GLY A 77 -1.68 -14.84 -7.82
N ILE A 78 -0.53 -15.47 -7.61
CA ILE A 78 0.74 -14.78 -7.42
C ILE A 78 1.32 -14.45 -8.79
N LYS A 79 1.62 -13.17 -9.02
CA LYS A 79 2.25 -12.67 -10.23
C LYS A 79 3.77 -12.80 -10.17
N GLU A 80 4.36 -12.45 -9.03
CA GLU A 80 5.81 -12.40 -8.85
C GLU A 80 6.17 -12.58 -7.37
N ILE A 81 7.27 -13.28 -7.13
CA ILE A 81 7.90 -13.42 -5.82
C ILE A 81 9.31 -12.87 -5.94
N THR A 82 9.65 -11.90 -5.10
CA THR A 82 10.99 -11.33 -5.02
C THR A 82 11.52 -11.49 -3.61
N SER A 83 12.67 -12.13 -3.44
CA SER A 83 13.26 -12.38 -2.14
C SER A 83 14.62 -11.71 -1.96
N SER A 84 14.96 -11.47 -0.71
CA SER A 84 16.26 -10.96 -0.28
C SER A 84 16.66 -11.61 1.03
N SER A 85 17.74 -12.38 0.98
CA SER A 85 18.34 -13.01 2.15
C SER A 85 19.53 -12.19 2.62
N ARG A 86 19.49 -11.76 3.88
CA ARG A 86 20.57 -11.02 4.55
C ARG A 86 20.98 -11.74 5.81
N GLU A 87 22.09 -11.31 6.41
CA GLU A 87 22.52 -11.83 7.71
C GLU A 87 21.38 -11.71 8.74
N GLY A 88 20.92 -12.84 9.24
CA GLY A 88 19.89 -12.92 10.28
C GLY A 88 18.46 -12.67 9.84
N ILE A 89 18.17 -12.40 8.56
CA ILE A 89 16.81 -12.03 8.13
C ILE A 89 16.52 -12.46 6.68
N SER A 90 15.34 -13.05 6.49
CA SER A 90 14.73 -13.27 5.18
C SER A 90 13.60 -12.26 4.95
N SER A 91 13.53 -11.69 3.75
CA SER A 91 12.47 -10.79 3.34
C SER A 91 11.97 -11.20 1.96
N ILE A 92 10.69 -11.55 1.85
CA ILE A 92 10.06 -12.01 0.62
C ILE A 92 8.89 -11.08 0.31
N ILE A 93 8.86 -10.55 -0.89
CA ILE A 93 7.79 -9.70 -1.41
C ILE A 93 6.99 -10.52 -2.40
N VAL A 94 5.70 -10.65 -2.13
CA VAL A 94 4.75 -11.38 -2.96
C VAL A 94 3.82 -10.37 -3.62
N THR A 95 3.89 -10.25 -4.94
CA THR A 95 3.01 -9.39 -5.73
C THR A 95 1.90 -10.24 -6.32
N LEU A 96 0.65 -9.87 -6.09
CA LEU A 96 -0.51 -10.57 -6.61
C LEU A 96 -0.89 -10.06 -8.01
N GLU A 97 -1.64 -10.85 -8.76
CA GLU A 97 -2.23 -10.45 -10.04
C GLU A 97 -3.28 -9.36 -9.82
N ALA A 98 -3.33 -8.37 -10.73
CA ALA A 98 -4.25 -7.24 -10.63
C ALA A 98 -5.73 -7.62 -10.90
N ASP A 99 -5.96 -8.71 -11.65
CA ASP A 99 -7.29 -9.11 -12.13
C ASP A 99 -7.95 -10.19 -11.25
N LEU A 100 -7.51 -10.35 -10.00
CA LEU A 100 -8.06 -11.35 -9.10
C LEU A 100 -9.52 -11.04 -8.74
N LYS A 101 -10.38 -12.06 -8.87
CA LYS A 101 -11.79 -11.94 -8.47
C LYS A 101 -11.97 -11.80 -6.96
N ASP A 102 -11.08 -12.39 -6.20
CA ASP A 102 -11.10 -12.38 -4.73
C ASP A 102 -9.67 -12.27 -4.17
N VAL A 103 -9.22 -11.06 -4.02
CA VAL A 103 -7.90 -10.73 -3.48
C VAL A 103 -7.76 -11.21 -2.03
N THR A 104 -8.84 -11.13 -1.25
CA THR A 104 -8.83 -11.51 0.18
C THR A 104 -8.56 -13.00 0.35
N THR A 105 -9.18 -13.84 -0.49
CA THR A 105 -8.93 -15.28 -0.49
C THR A 105 -7.48 -15.57 -0.85
N THR A 106 -6.94 -14.96 -1.89
CA THR A 106 -5.53 -15.15 -2.28
C THR A 106 -4.56 -14.71 -1.19
N LYS A 107 -4.81 -13.58 -0.53
CA LYS A 107 -4.01 -13.14 0.64
C LYS A 107 -4.02 -14.16 1.77
N ASN A 108 -5.18 -14.74 2.06
CA ASN A 108 -5.30 -15.78 3.07
C ASN A 108 -4.58 -17.09 2.65
N ASP A 109 -4.62 -17.43 1.38
CA ASP A 109 -3.91 -18.60 0.85
C ASP A 109 -2.38 -18.41 0.96
N VAL A 110 -1.86 -17.20 0.70
CA VAL A 110 -0.47 -16.84 0.95
C VAL A 110 -0.11 -17.01 2.42
N ARG A 111 -0.92 -16.46 3.35
CA ARG A 111 -0.69 -16.63 4.80
C ARG A 111 -0.71 -18.09 5.21
N ASN A 112 -1.66 -18.85 4.68
CA ASN A 112 -1.78 -20.28 4.96
C ASN A 112 -0.57 -21.06 4.40
N ALA A 113 -0.05 -20.69 3.22
CA ALA A 113 1.12 -21.30 2.62
C ALA A 113 2.36 -21.08 3.52
N VAL A 114 2.59 -19.84 3.94
CA VAL A 114 3.68 -19.50 4.87
C VAL A 114 3.54 -20.25 6.21
N ASN A 115 2.33 -20.36 6.76
CA ASN A 115 2.06 -21.06 8.01
C ASN A 115 2.18 -22.59 7.90
N ARG A 116 2.14 -23.15 6.69
CA ARG A 116 2.36 -24.61 6.47
C ARG A 116 3.83 -25.00 6.57
N VAL A 117 4.74 -24.06 6.41
CA VAL A 117 6.17 -24.30 6.56
C VAL A 117 6.46 -24.71 8.00
N LYS A 118 6.86 -25.95 8.22
CA LYS A 118 7.20 -26.50 9.55
C LYS A 118 8.68 -26.83 9.73
N ALA A 119 9.44 -26.74 8.65
CA ALA A 119 10.83 -27.20 8.60
C ALA A 119 11.82 -26.04 8.80
N PHE A 120 11.54 -25.15 9.74
CA PHE A 120 12.51 -24.12 10.12
C PHE A 120 13.54 -24.68 11.08
N PRO A 121 14.80 -24.15 11.04
CA PRO A 121 15.81 -24.42 12.07
C PRO A 121 15.33 -24.02 13.48
N GLU A 122 15.87 -24.67 14.52
CA GLU A 122 15.48 -24.40 15.92
C GLU A 122 15.79 -22.96 16.36
N GLU A 123 16.75 -22.32 15.71
CA GLU A 123 17.15 -20.93 15.96
C GLU A 123 16.13 -19.91 15.40
N VAL A 124 15.25 -20.32 14.52
CA VAL A 124 14.11 -19.50 14.05
C VAL A 124 12.99 -19.61 15.08
N THR A 125 13.05 -18.74 16.08
CA THR A 125 12.12 -18.75 17.22
C THR A 125 10.77 -18.13 16.91
N ASP A 126 10.76 -17.17 16.01
CA ASP A 126 9.56 -16.40 15.66
C ASP A 126 8.97 -16.91 14.34
N LEU A 127 7.65 -16.99 14.31
CA LEU A 127 6.92 -17.32 13.09
C LEU A 127 7.11 -16.22 12.03
N PRO A 128 7.12 -16.58 10.73
CA PRO A 128 7.15 -15.59 9.67
C PRO A 128 6.05 -14.55 9.80
N LEU A 129 6.41 -13.29 9.79
CA LEU A 129 5.48 -12.17 9.84
C LEU A 129 5.00 -11.83 8.41
N VAL A 130 3.71 -11.99 8.16
CA VAL A 130 3.09 -11.64 6.88
C VAL A 130 2.32 -10.33 7.04
N VAL A 131 2.78 -9.29 6.35
CA VAL A 131 2.17 -7.95 6.38
C VAL A 131 1.63 -7.59 5.00
N ASP A 132 0.40 -7.10 4.95
CA ASP A 132 -0.18 -6.54 3.72
C ASP A 132 0.42 -5.16 3.48
N PHE A 133 1.01 -4.97 2.32
CA PHE A 133 1.44 -3.66 1.87
C PHE A 133 0.31 -3.01 1.09
N ASN A 134 -0.39 -2.10 1.74
CA ASN A 134 -1.43 -1.34 1.06
C ASN A 134 -0.78 -0.08 0.45
N VAL A 135 -0.51 -0.11 -0.86
CA VAL A 135 0.16 0.99 -1.58
C VAL A 135 -0.72 2.25 -1.64
N THR A 136 -1.99 2.13 -1.26
CA THR A 136 -2.94 3.25 -1.24
C THR A 136 -2.89 4.05 0.07
N GLU A 137 -2.25 3.53 1.11
CA GLU A 137 -2.10 4.23 2.39
C GLU A 137 -0.75 4.96 2.45
N PHE A 138 -0.71 6.18 1.91
CA PHE A 138 0.44 7.06 2.07
C PHE A 138 0.24 7.96 3.29
N PRO A 139 1.29 8.17 4.11
CA PRO A 139 1.23 9.17 5.17
C PRO A 139 1.08 10.57 4.54
N VAL A 140 -0.12 11.14 4.65
CA VAL A 140 -0.43 12.47 4.09
C VAL A 140 0.15 13.57 4.95
N VAL A 141 0.20 13.35 6.27
CA VAL A 141 0.70 14.31 7.25
C VAL A 141 1.48 13.57 8.33
N THR A 142 2.69 14.05 8.60
CA THR A 142 3.49 13.61 9.75
C THR A 142 3.54 14.75 10.75
N ILE A 143 3.10 14.50 11.98
CA ILE A 143 3.11 15.48 13.08
C ILE A 143 4.19 15.07 14.06
N ASN A 144 5.19 15.92 14.23
CA ASN A 144 6.24 15.73 15.21
C ASN A 144 5.91 16.57 16.46
N ILE A 145 5.81 15.90 17.60
CA ILE A 145 5.59 16.55 18.90
C ILE A 145 6.93 16.56 19.65
N ASP A 146 7.48 17.74 19.87
CA ASP A 146 8.73 17.92 20.62
C ASP A 146 8.46 18.48 22.00
N SER A 147 9.01 17.83 23.03
CA SER A 147 8.90 18.28 24.43
C SER A 147 10.15 19.06 24.83
N THR A 148 10.14 20.36 24.62
CA THR A 148 11.22 21.27 25.01
C THR A 148 11.48 21.31 26.54
N SER A 149 10.49 20.92 27.35
CA SER A 149 10.58 20.92 28.82
C SER A 149 10.96 19.58 29.43
N GLY A 150 11.19 18.53 28.62
CA GLY A 150 11.55 17.20 29.08
C GLY A 150 10.43 16.43 29.79
N ASN A 151 9.20 16.92 29.75
CA ASN A 151 8.04 16.24 30.36
C ASN A 151 7.39 15.25 29.40
N PHE A 152 7.95 14.05 29.30
CA PHE A 152 7.47 12.98 28.42
C PHE A 152 6.02 12.57 28.68
N ASN A 153 5.54 12.66 29.92
CA ASN A 153 4.17 12.30 30.27
C ASN A 153 3.15 13.29 29.66
N GLN A 154 3.48 14.58 29.62
CA GLN A 154 2.64 15.58 28.97
C GLN A 154 2.65 15.41 27.42
N ALA A 155 3.81 15.16 26.84
CA ALA A 155 3.90 14.90 25.41
C ALA A 155 3.06 13.68 25.00
N ARG A 156 3.14 12.60 25.79
CA ARG A 156 2.35 11.38 25.58
C ARG A 156 0.84 11.64 25.66
N GLN A 157 0.40 12.37 26.68
CA GLN A 157 -1.01 12.72 26.82
C GLN A 157 -1.54 13.56 25.67
N ILE A 158 -0.74 14.54 25.19
CA ILE A 158 -1.11 15.35 24.02
C ILE A 158 -1.14 14.46 22.75
N THR A 159 -0.23 13.52 22.60
CA THR A 159 -0.22 12.58 21.46
C THR A 159 -1.48 11.73 21.44
N ASP A 160 -1.88 11.17 22.58
CA ASP A 160 -3.08 10.34 22.70
C ASP A 160 -4.36 11.14 22.39
N GLU A 161 -4.47 12.37 22.91
CA GLU A 161 -5.60 13.26 22.62
C GLU A 161 -5.65 13.62 21.13
N LEU A 162 -4.51 13.88 20.51
CA LEU A 162 -4.39 14.22 19.09
C LEU A 162 -4.75 13.04 18.20
N GLU A 163 -4.29 11.84 18.52
CA GLU A 163 -4.62 10.60 17.81
C GLU A 163 -6.13 10.37 17.78
N VAL A 164 -6.79 10.50 18.94
CA VAL A 164 -8.25 10.39 19.04
C VAL A 164 -8.97 11.50 18.27
N ALA A 165 -8.43 12.72 18.27
CA ALA A 165 -9.04 13.83 17.55
C ALA A 165 -8.93 13.67 16.03
N ILE A 166 -7.77 13.23 15.54
CA ILE A 166 -7.50 13.04 14.11
C ILE A 166 -8.27 11.83 13.57
N SER A 167 -8.32 10.71 14.30
CA SER A 167 -9.05 9.51 13.88
C SER A 167 -10.56 9.73 13.66
N ARG A 168 -11.13 10.79 14.26
CA ARG A 168 -12.54 11.18 14.08
C ARG A 168 -12.79 12.04 12.84
N ILE A 169 -11.75 12.51 12.17
CA ILE A 169 -11.89 13.34 10.96
C ILE A 169 -12.34 12.45 9.80
N LYS A 170 -13.43 12.84 9.14
CA LYS A 170 -13.93 12.12 7.98
C LYS A 170 -12.89 12.16 6.84
N GLY A 171 -12.42 11.00 6.41
CA GLY A 171 -11.44 10.87 5.34
C GLY A 171 -10.04 10.46 5.83
N VAL A 172 -9.83 10.35 7.15
CA VAL A 172 -8.63 9.73 7.72
C VAL A 172 -8.86 8.22 7.78
N ALA A 173 -8.00 7.46 7.12
CA ALA A 173 -8.07 5.99 7.07
C ALA A 173 -7.43 5.35 8.31
N SER A 174 -6.25 5.82 8.69
CA SER A 174 -5.51 5.35 9.87
C SER A 174 -4.65 6.47 10.46
N VAL A 175 -4.35 6.36 11.74
CA VAL A 175 -3.36 7.19 12.44
C VAL A 175 -2.35 6.22 13.02
N ASP A 176 -1.11 6.33 12.61
CA ASP A 176 0.00 5.50 13.11
C ASP A 176 0.85 6.32 14.09
N ASN A 177 1.14 5.73 15.25
CA ASN A 177 1.93 6.37 16.30
C ASN A 177 3.15 5.50 16.62
N PRO A 178 4.27 5.68 15.90
CA PRO A 178 5.49 4.91 16.12
C PRO A 178 6.24 5.25 17.42
N SER A 179 5.74 6.21 18.21
CA SER A 179 6.42 6.72 19.39
C SER A 179 6.21 5.87 20.66
N TYR A 180 5.40 4.81 20.61
CA TYR A 180 5.31 3.83 21.68
C TYR A 180 6.54 2.89 21.68
N LEU A 181 7.68 3.40 22.09
CA LEU A 181 8.72 2.53 22.63
C LEU A 181 8.19 2.00 23.97
N ASP A 182 7.99 0.70 24.07
CA ASP A 182 7.70 0.04 25.33
C ASP A 182 8.73 0.52 26.35
N SER A 183 8.22 1.06 27.48
CA SER A 183 9.09 1.43 28.58
C SER A 183 9.70 0.14 29.08
N GLU A 184 10.95 -0.14 28.72
CA GLU A 184 11.75 -1.15 29.44
C GLU A 184 11.77 -0.74 30.92
N ILE A 185 11.10 -1.53 31.71
CA ILE A 185 11.18 -1.46 33.18
C ILE A 185 12.56 -2.01 33.53
N GLN A 186 13.49 -1.11 33.85
CA GLN A 186 14.76 -1.46 34.52
C GLN A 186 14.52 -1.79 35.97
#